data_e1fb2e070aea7b0dd718880bfd8f3e4e
#
_entry.id   e1fb2e070aea7b0dd718880bfd8f3e4e
#
_cell.length_a   1.000
_cell.length_b   1.000
_cell.length_c   1.000
_cell.angle_alpha   90.00
_cell.angle_beta   90.00
_cell.angle_gamma   90.00
#
_symmetry.space_group_name_H-M   'P 1'
#
loop_
_entity.id
_entity.type
_entity.pdbx_description
1 polymer ?
#
loop_
_entity_poly.entity_id
_entity_poly.type
_entity_poly.pdbx_seq_one_letter_code
_entity_poly.pdbx_strand_id
1 'polypeptide(L)'
;MNAVRKVSLVFVTIVISIPACSFPQMLPPPTLAPTVTLPPTNTPFPPVPPTDTPLPTDTPIPTLTPTPVDLWENFPGPSQGSATEIPRPVRTVIGSEDSVNIIVIGTDDAWWRSSMNSDLMVLVSINPNEGTVSLVSFPRDLYVYLPGRNMARINIAYAYGGRDLLALTLLYNFGVEVDYYAQVNFASFEEVVDTLGGIDVEVEQGFTDVCNRTYSYQSGRTYHMDGLTALCYVRMRRNSGGDFARHVRAQEVLLAIFRKAISLEGLTRLPELYQQYTQMVETDMGLSDMLPLVPVAAQVAQDPTRIERYTFAGMTSPWTTPGGGSVLLPDREAILALLEVALN
;
A
#
# COMPACT_ATOMS: atom_id res chain seq x y z
N MET A 1 8.26 63.19 25.05
CA MET A 1 7.41 63.19 26.27
C MET A 1 6.95 61.74 26.46
N ASN A 2 7.35 61.19 27.58
CA ASN A 2 7.27 59.80 27.98
C ASN A 2 5.86 59.29 28.21
N ALA A 3 5.60 58.00 27.87
CA ALA A 3 4.69 57.17 28.67
C ALA A 3 5.09 55.69 28.51
N VAL A 4 5.93 55.22 29.43
CA VAL A 4 6.21 53.81 29.71
C VAL A 4 4.99 53.22 30.44
N ARG A 5 4.32 52.22 29.87
CA ARG A 5 3.33 51.40 30.55
C ARG A 5 3.94 50.08 31.02
N LYS A 6 4.14 49.98 32.34
CA LYS A 6 4.50 48.77 33.05
C LYS A 6 3.34 47.77 32.97
N VAL A 7 3.63 46.54 32.51
CA VAL A 7 2.74 45.40 32.65
C VAL A 7 3.27 44.56 33.82
N SER A 8 2.45 44.47 34.86
CA SER A 8 2.71 43.64 36.05
C SER A 8 2.55 42.17 35.72
N LEU A 9 3.59 41.40 36.04
CA LEU A 9 3.64 39.95 36.02
C LEU A 9 2.94 39.44 37.29
N VAL A 10 1.79 38.79 37.16
CA VAL A 10 1.11 38.05 38.22
C VAL A 10 1.52 36.57 38.09
N PHE A 11 2.35 36.13 39.00
CA PHE A 11 2.63 34.71 39.21
C PHE A 11 1.48 34.08 39.98
N VAL A 12 0.72 33.19 39.31
CA VAL A 12 -0.22 32.29 39.99
C VAL A 12 0.49 30.98 40.26
N THR A 13 0.85 30.75 41.52
CA THR A 13 1.40 29.50 42.01
C THR A 13 0.25 28.52 42.23
N ILE A 14 0.10 27.52 41.38
CA ILE A 14 -0.84 26.42 41.59
C ILE A 14 -0.10 25.33 42.39
N VAL A 15 -0.48 25.19 43.66
CA VAL A 15 -0.07 24.06 44.49
C VAL A 15 -0.90 22.85 44.12
N ILE A 16 -0.28 21.88 43.45
CA ILE A 16 -0.91 20.58 43.15
C ILE A 16 -0.68 19.67 44.34
N SER A 17 -1.73 19.43 45.11
CA SER A 17 -1.79 18.40 46.16
C SER A 17 -1.87 17.03 45.50
N ILE A 18 -0.84 16.22 45.63
CA ILE A 18 -0.82 14.83 45.17
C ILE A 18 -1.47 13.96 46.25
N PRO A 19 -2.57 13.25 46.02
CA PRO A 19 -3.05 12.25 46.97
C PRO A 19 -2.13 11.03 46.93
N ALA A 20 -1.66 10.61 48.11
CA ALA A 20 -0.88 9.40 48.31
C ALA A 20 -1.71 8.18 47.88
N CYS A 21 -1.32 7.52 46.80
CA CYS A 21 -1.83 6.20 46.46
C CYS A 21 -1.30 5.16 47.40
N SER A 22 -2.21 4.55 48.18
CA SER A 22 -1.95 3.37 49.03
C SER A 22 -1.64 2.18 48.13
N PHE A 23 -0.49 1.57 48.29
CA PHE A 23 -0.15 0.31 47.63
C PHE A 23 -1.06 -0.82 48.13
N PRO A 24 -1.63 -1.65 47.27
CA PRO A 24 -2.33 -2.86 47.70
C PRO A 24 -1.29 -3.86 48.25
N GLN A 25 -1.57 -4.36 49.46
CA GLN A 25 -0.80 -5.44 50.07
C GLN A 25 -0.81 -6.69 49.24
N MET A 26 0.34 -7.22 48.90
CA MET A 26 0.48 -8.53 48.27
C MET A 26 -0.03 -9.60 49.20
N LEU A 27 -1.01 -10.36 48.77
CA LEU A 27 -1.46 -11.59 49.40
C LEU A 27 -0.34 -12.64 49.33
N PRO A 28 -0.11 -13.43 50.40
CA PRO A 28 0.86 -14.51 50.36
C PRO A 28 0.44 -15.60 49.37
N PRO A 29 1.38 -16.33 48.73
CA PRO A 29 1.07 -17.38 47.79
C PRO A 29 0.30 -18.52 48.47
N PRO A 30 -0.60 -19.19 47.74
CA PRO A 30 -1.39 -20.31 48.29
C PRO A 30 -0.47 -21.47 48.67
N THR A 31 -0.60 -21.95 49.90
CA THR A 31 0.06 -23.15 50.40
C THR A 31 -0.43 -24.38 49.66
N LEU A 32 0.48 -25.11 49.01
CA LEU A 32 0.17 -26.36 48.35
C LEU A 32 -0.32 -27.39 49.36
N ALA A 33 -1.49 -27.98 49.13
CA ALA A 33 -2.02 -29.06 49.90
C ALA A 33 -1.15 -30.34 49.75
N PRO A 34 -0.99 -31.17 50.79
CA PRO A 34 -0.16 -32.36 50.69
C PRO A 34 -0.79 -33.37 49.72
N THR A 35 0.06 -33.89 48.80
CA THR A 35 -0.28 -34.92 47.84
C THR A 35 -0.65 -36.21 48.59
N VAL A 36 -1.85 -36.66 48.51
CA VAL A 36 -2.28 -37.97 49.03
C VAL A 36 -1.75 -39.06 48.12
N THR A 37 -0.78 -39.82 48.63
CA THR A 37 -0.23 -41.00 47.93
C THR A 37 -1.23 -42.16 48.13
N LEU A 38 -1.86 -42.60 47.06
CA LEU A 38 -2.69 -43.79 47.07
C LEU A 38 -1.81 -45.06 47.13
N PRO A 39 -2.20 -46.10 47.89
CA PRO A 39 -1.47 -47.36 47.91
C PRO A 39 -1.60 -48.09 46.58
N PRO A 40 -0.58 -48.91 46.15
CA PRO A 40 -0.63 -49.67 44.92
C PRO A 40 -1.74 -50.72 44.99
N THR A 41 -2.70 -50.64 44.07
CA THR A 41 -3.73 -51.66 43.89
C THR A 41 -3.15 -52.75 42.99
N ASN A 42 -2.88 -53.92 43.54
CA ASN A 42 -2.59 -55.13 42.80
C ASN A 42 -3.89 -55.67 42.17
N THR A 43 -4.16 -55.26 40.97
CA THR A 43 -5.24 -55.89 40.18
C THR A 43 -4.57 -56.89 39.24
N PRO A 44 -4.93 -58.21 39.30
CA PRO A 44 -4.42 -59.18 38.35
C PRO A 44 -4.95 -58.82 36.95
N PHE A 45 -4.04 -58.77 35.99
CA PHE A 45 -4.36 -58.59 34.58
C PHE A 45 -5.27 -59.75 34.10
N PRO A 46 -6.41 -59.44 33.44
CA PRO A 46 -7.14 -60.44 32.69
C PRO A 46 -6.33 -60.94 31.51
N PRO A 47 -6.49 -62.22 31.07
CA PRO A 47 -5.77 -62.74 29.91
C PRO A 47 -6.12 -61.92 28.67
N VAL A 48 -5.06 -61.55 27.91
CA VAL A 48 -5.16 -60.82 26.65
C VAL A 48 -5.93 -61.73 25.66
N PRO A 49 -7.03 -61.23 25.06
CA PRO A 49 -7.70 -61.93 23.99
C PRO A 49 -6.77 -62.06 22.76
N PRO A 50 -6.95 -63.07 21.89
CA PRO A 50 -6.11 -63.28 20.72
C PRO A 50 -6.14 -62.02 19.83
N THR A 51 -4.98 -61.59 19.39
CA THR A 51 -4.79 -60.45 18.49
C THR A 51 -5.51 -60.72 17.18
N ASP A 52 -6.53 -59.94 16.87
CA ASP A 52 -7.17 -60.00 15.56
C ASP A 52 -6.16 -59.68 14.49
N THR A 53 -6.14 -60.50 13.45
CA THR A 53 -5.31 -60.28 12.25
C THR A 53 -5.64 -58.89 11.71
N PRO A 54 -4.60 -58.01 11.43
CA PRO A 54 -4.89 -56.69 10.89
C PRO A 54 -5.61 -56.84 9.56
N LEU A 55 -6.76 -56.16 9.47
CA LEU A 55 -7.50 -56.01 8.24
C LEU A 55 -6.56 -55.36 7.20
N PRO A 56 -6.60 -55.76 5.92
CA PRO A 56 -5.73 -55.17 4.90
C PRO A 56 -5.99 -53.67 4.90
N THR A 57 -4.93 -52.91 5.12
CA THR A 57 -4.94 -51.42 5.08
C THR A 57 -5.40 -51.02 3.69
N ASP A 58 -6.48 -50.30 3.57
CA ASP A 58 -6.94 -49.70 2.33
C ASP A 58 -5.75 -48.93 1.70
N THR A 59 -5.36 -49.31 0.48
CA THR A 59 -4.39 -48.61 -0.29
C THR A 59 -4.87 -47.13 -0.43
N PRO A 60 -4.08 -46.11 -0.04
CA PRO A 60 -4.53 -44.75 -0.16
C PRO A 60 -4.93 -44.47 -1.61
N ILE A 61 -6.19 -44.06 -1.81
CA ILE A 61 -6.67 -43.57 -3.10
C ILE A 61 -5.71 -42.47 -3.52
N PRO A 62 -5.10 -42.52 -4.72
CA PRO A 62 -4.23 -41.44 -5.16
C PRO A 62 -5.01 -40.15 -5.11
N THR A 63 -4.60 -39.25 -4.23
CA THR A 63 -5.10 -37.87 -4.19
C THR A 63 -4.81 -37.27 -5.55
N LEU A 64 -5.86 -36.95 -6.30
CA LEU A 64 -5.73 -36.22 -7.55
C LEU A 64 -4.98 -34.94 -7.24
N THR A 65 -3.68 -34.88 -7.60
CA THR A 65 -2.95 -33.62 -7.62
C THR A 65 -3.73 -32.69 -8.55
N PRO A 66 -4.21 -31.54 -8.09
CA PRO A 66 -4.93 -30.65 -8.97
C PRO A 66 -4.03 -30.36 -10.16
N THR A 67 -4.53 -30.65 -11.36
CA THR A 67 -3.86 -30.29 -12.60
C THR A 67 -3.60 -28.78 -12.52
N PRO A 68 -2.36 -28.31 -12.73
CA PRO A 68 -2.11 -26.88 -12.75
C PRO A 68 -3.09 -26.25 -13.75
N VAL A 69 -3.97 -25.37 -13.29
CA VAL A 69 -4.85 -24.59 -14.16
C VAL A 69 -3.91 -23.80 -15.04
N ASP A 70 -4.00 -24.01 -16.36
CA ASP A 70 -3.18 -23.25 -17.31
C ASP A 70 -3.72 -21.81 -17.28
N LEU A 71 -3.08 -20.95 -16.49
CA LEU A 71 -3.45 -19.53 -16.34
C LEU A 71 -3.45 -18.78 -17.68
N TRP A 72 -2.89 -19.38 -18.72
CA TRP A 72 -2.86 -18.85 -20.07
C TRP A 72 -4.23 -18.78 -20.73
N GLU A 73 -5.09 -19.76 -20.48
CA GLU A 73 -6.43 -19.82 -21.09
C GLU A 73 -7.32 -18.65 -20.64
N ASN A 74 -6.94 -17.97 -19.56
CA ASN A 74 -7.71 -16.87 -18.96
C ASN A 74 -7.32 -15.48 -19.45
N PHE A 75 -6.23 -15.35 -20.23
CA PHE A 75 -5.77 -14.04 -20.72
C PHE A 75 -5.95 -13.90 -22.22
N PRO A 76 -6.49 -12.75 -22.70
CA PRO A 76 -6.61 -12.51 -24.12
C PRO A 76 -5.23 -12.47 -24.79
N GLY A 77 -5.10 -13.20 -25.90
CA GLY A 77 -3.89 -13.19 -26.74
C GLY A 77 -3.65 -11.84 -27.43
N PRO A 78 -2.47 -11.65 -28.06
CA PRO A 78 -2.14 -10.40 -28.72
C PRO A 78 -3.07 -10.10 -29.91
N SER A 79 -3.44 -8.82 -30.07
CA SER A 79 -4.32 -8.38 -31.17
C SER A 79 -3.64 -8.39 -32.53
N GLN A 80 -2.30 -8.34 -32.55
CA GLN A 80 -1.45 -8.36 -33.76
C GLN A 80 -0.14 -9.07 -33.42
N GLY A 81 0.65 -9.41 -34.44
CA GLY A 81 1.99 -9.97 -34.25
C GLY A 81 2.86 -9.02 -33.39
N SER A 82 3.44 -9.54 -32.32
CA SER A 82 4.32 -8.76 -31.44
C SER A 82 5.72 -8.62 -32.06
N ALA A 83 6.29 -7.43 -31.98
CA ALA A 83 7.67 -7.17 -32.40
C ALA A 83 8.72 -7.79 -31.46
N THR A 84 8.30 -8.18 -30.27
CA THR A 84 9.12 -8.82 -29.24
C THR A 84 8.38 -10.03 -28.68
N GLU A 85 9.13 -10.95 -28.11
CA GLU A 85 8.55 -12.09 -27.41
C GLU A 85 7.64 -11.63 -26.28
N ILE A 86 6.46 -12.25 -26.17
CA ILE A 86 5.53 -12.03 -25.06
C ILE A 86 5.90 -13.01 -23.96
N PRO A 87 6.33 -12.52 -22.79
CA PRO A 87 6.68 -13.40 -21.70
C PRO A 87 5.43 -14.10 -21.16
N ARG A 88 5.61 -15.28 -20.57
CA ARG A 88 4.51 -16.01 -19.91
C ARG A 88 3.92 -15.21 -18.74
N PRO A 89 2.61 -15.34 -18.43
CA PRO A 89 2.05 -14.77 -17.21
C PRO A 89 2.79 -15.31 -15.99
N VAL A 90 2.89 -14.51 -14.96
CA VAL A 90 3.46 -14.95 -13.69
C VAL A 90 2.36 -15.59 -12.83
N ARG A 91 2.77 -16.36 -11.84
CA ARG A 91 1.83 -16.83 -10.81
C ARG A 91 1.26 -15.65 -10.03
N THR A 92 0.02 -15.77 -9.58
CA THR A 92 -0.57 -14.79 -8.68
C THR A 92 0.26 -14.71 -7.39
N VAL A 93 0.59 -13.51 -6.98
CA VAL A 93 1.17 -13.26 -5.66
C VAL A 93 0.04 -13.36 -4.64
N ILE A 94 0.12 -14.38 -3.81
CA ILE A 94 -0.87 -14.58 -2.76
C ILE A 94 -0.46 -13.66 -1.61
N GLY A 95 -1.22 -12.59 -1.40
CA GLY A 95 -1.13 -11.75 -0.22
C GLY A 95 -1.72 -12.46 1.01
N SER A 96 -1.69 -11.81 2.17
CA SER A 96 -2.38 -12.34 3.34
C SER A 96 -3.90 -12.39 3.09
N GLU A 97 -4.57 -13.36 3.72
CA GLU A 97 -6.02 -13.48 3.70
C GLU A 97 -6.63 -12.15 4.20
N ASP A 98 -7.64 -11.63 3.52
CA ASP A 98 -8.27 -10.33 3.77
C ASP A 98 -7.47 -9.06 3.41
N SER A 99 -6.30 -9.17 2.77
CA SER A 99 -5.59 -8.00 2.25
C SER A 99 -6.41 -7.29 1.18
N VAL A 100 -6.38 -5.96 1.19
CA VAL A 100 -7.07 -5.10 0.22
C VAL A 100 -6.05 -4.34 -0.61
N ASN A 101 -6.10 -4.52 -1.93
CA ASN A 101 -5.19 -3.94 -2.90
C ASN A 101 -5.87 -2.82 -3.69
N ILE A 102 -5.45 -1.59 -3.48
CA ILE A 102 -6.00 -0.40 -4.14
C ILE A 102 -4.96 0.17 -5.09
N ILE A 103 -5.25 0.28 -6.39
CA ILE A 103 -4.36 0.98 -7.31
C ILE A 103 -4.70 2.46 -7.38
N VAL A 104 -3.77 3.31 -6.94
CA VAL A 104 -3.86 4.76 -7.07
C VAL A 104 -3.25 5.19 -8.40
N ILE A 105 -4.04 5.88 -9.22
CA ILE A 105 -3.70 6.27 -10.57
C ILE A 105 -3.72 7.80 -10.68
N GLY A 106 -2.58 8.38 -11.07
CA GLY A 106 -2.48 9.79 -11.42
C GLY A 106 -2.45 9.95 -12.93
N THR A 107 -3.37 10.73 -13.49
CA THR A 107 -3.45 11.00 -14.92
C THR A 107 -3.11 12.46 -15.26
N ASP A 108 -2.56 12.69 -16.46
CA ASP A 108 -2.42 14.03 -17.01
C ASP A 108 -3.72 14.41 -17.76
N ASP A 109 -4.50 15.31 -17.19
CA ASP A 109 -5.65 15.89 -17.87
C ASP A 109 -5.23 16.89 -18.93
N ALA A 110 -4.73 16.38 -20.00
CA ALA A 110 -4.74 17.15 -21.22
C ALA A 110 -6.06 16.87 -21.93
N TRP A 111 -7.13 17.65 -21.63
CA TRP A 111 -8.43 17.56 -22.30
C TRP A 111 -8.34 17.64 -23.85
N TRP A 112 -7.19 18.05 -24.38
CA TRP A 112 -6.85 18.05 -25.82
C TRP A 112 -6.09 16.78 -26.27
N ARG A 113 -5.71 15.86 -25.38
CA ARG A 113 -5.12 14.57 -25.75
C ARG A 113 -6.19 13.50 -25.70
N SER A 114 -6.30 12.75 -26.79
CA SER A 114 -7.23 11.63 -26.90
C SER A 114 -6.85 10.41 -26.06
N SER A 115 -5.79 10.49 -25.25
CA SER A 115 -5.33 9.38 -24.40
C SER A 115 -4.91 9.90 -23.03
N MET A 116 -5.59 9.46 -21.98
CA MET A 116 -5.20 9.67 -20.59
C MET A 116 -4.17 8.61 -20.19
N ASN A 117 -2.89 8.96 -20.25
CA ASN A 117 -1.84 8.06 -19.76
C ASN A 117 -1.78 8.11 -18.22
N SER A 118 -1.58 6.96 -17.58
CA SER A 118 -1.29 6.90 -16.16
C SER A 118 0.17 7.27 -15.90
N ASP A 119 0.40 8.49 -15.44
CA ASP A 119 1.76 8.99 -15.15
C ASP A 119 2.26 8.58 -13.75
N LEU A 120 1.35 8.22 -12.86
CA LEU A 120 1.59 7.68 -11.53
C LEU A 120 0.74 6.42 -11.34
N MET A 121 1.36 5.37 -10.85
CA MET A 121 0.68 4.13 -10.43
C MET A 121 1.32 3.68 -9.12
N VAL A 122 0.55 3.72 -8.04
CA VAL A 122 0.97 3.25 -6.71
C VAL A 122 -0.06 2.24 -6.23
N LEU A 123 0.37 1.01 -6.00
CA LEU A 123 -0.42 0.00 -5.32
C LEU A 123 -0.34 0.28 -3.83
N VAL A 124 -1.48 0.40 -3.20
CA VAL A 124 -1.65 0.47 -1.75
C VAL A 124 -2.21 -0.88 -1.31
N SER A 125 -1.40 -1.69 -0.66
CA SER A 125 -1.82 -2.97 -0.08
C SER A 125 -2.03 -2.78 1.40
N ILE A 126 -3.23 -3.08 1.88
CA ILE A 126 -3.63 -2.95 3.28
C ILE A 126 -3.84 -4.35 3.84
N ASN A 127 -3.09 -4.69 4.89
CA ASN A 127 -3.25 -5.95 5.61
C ASN A 127 -3.98 -5.71 6.93
N PRO A 128 -5.29 -6.02 7.01
CA PRO A 128 -6.08 -5.77 8.23
C PRO A 128 -5.63 -6.63 9.41
N ASN A 129 -5.10 -7.82 9.16
CA ASN A 129 -4.70 -8.76 10.20
C ASN A 129 -3.41 -8.31 10.91
N GLU A 130 -2.44 -7.82 10.13
CA GLU A 130 -1.17 -7.29 10.65
C GLU A 130 -1.28 -5.81 11.06
N GLY A 131 -2.26 -5.10 10.53
CA GLY A 131 -2.42 -3.66 10.72
C GLY A 131 -1.32 -2.87 10.02
N THR A 132 -0.88 -3.34 8.83
CA THR A 132 0.20 -2.76 8.02
C THR A 132 -0.32 -2.24 6.68
N VAL A 133 0.43 -1.33 6.08
CA VAL A 133 0.16 -0.79 4.75
C VAL A 133 1.44 -0.79 3.94
N SER A 134 1.41 -1.33 2.74
CA SER A 134 2.52 -1.29 1.79
C SER A 134 2.19 -0.41 0.60
N LEU A 135 3.12 0.46 0.22
CA LEU A 135 3.04 1.31 -0.96
C LEU A 135 4.05 0.83 -2.00
N VAL A 136 3.58 0.31 -3.14
CA VAL A 136 4.44 -0.17 -4.22
C VAL A 136 4.25 0.70 -5.47
N SER A 137 5.30 1.39 -5.90
CA SER A 137 5.26 2.24 -7.10
C SER A 137 5.66 1.49 -8.36
N PHE A 138 4.80 1.52 -9.37
CA PHE A 138 5.07 0.96 -10.70
C PHE A 138 5.57 2.06 -11.65
N PRO A 139 6.82 1.95 -12.16
CA PRO A 139 7.33 2.88 -13.16
C PRO A 139 6.50 2.87 -14.43
N ARG A 140 6.07 4.04 -14.90
CA ARG A 140 5.19 4.19 -16.07
C ARG A 140 5.78 3.67 -17.38
N ASP A 141 7.11 3.64 -17.48
CA ASP A 141 7.85 3.23 -18.68
C ASP A 141 8.21 1.73 -18.69
N LEU A 142 7.68 0.92 -17.74
CA LEU A 142 7.83 -0.54 -17.74
C LEU A 142 7.29 -1.13 -19.04
N TYR A 143 8.12 -1.94 -19.72
CA TYR A 143 7.77 -2.61 -20.96
C TYR A 143 7.18 -3.99 -20.65
N VAL A 144 5.88 -4.10 -20.80
CA VAL A 144 5.08 -5.24 -20.36
C VAL A 144 4.08 -5.66 -21.43
N TYR A 145 3.56 -6.87 -21.30
CA TYR A 145 2.43 -7.30 -22.15
C TYR A 145 1.12 -6.70 -21.64
N LEU A 146 0.39 -6.07 -22.53
CA LEU A 146 -0.98 -5.63 -22.31
C LEU A 146 -1.93 -6.70 -22.86
N PRO A 147 -2.64 -7.47 -22.02
CA PRO A 147 -3.50 -8.56 -22.45
C PRO A 147 -4.55 -8.12 -23.50
N GLY A 148 -4.69 -8.90 -24.57
CA GLY A 148 -5.53 -8.55 -25.73
C GLY A 148 -4.91 -7.53 -26.69
N ARG A 149 -3.69 -7.06 -26.42
CA ARG A 149 -2.97 -6.07 -27.25
C ARG A 149 -1.55 -6.54 -27.55
N ASN A 150 -0.53 -5.78 -27.25
CA ASN A 150 0.88 -6.09 -27.52
C ASN A 150 1.77 -5.70 -26.36
N MET A 151 3.08 -5.97 -26.51
CA MET A 151 4.11 -5.44 -25.63
C MET A 151 4.19 -3.92 -25.75
N ALA A 152 4.06 -3.22 -24.64
CA ALA A 152 4.07 -1.76 -24.61
C ALA A 152 4.48 -1.21 -23.21
N ARG A 153 4.58 0.11 -23.08
CA ARG A 153 4.72 0.72 -21.77
C ARG A 153 3.44 0.55 -20.95
N ILE A 154 3.58 0.23 -19.66
CA ILE A 154 2.44 -0.02 -18.77
C ILE A 154 1.48 1.17 -18.67
N ASN A 155 1.99 2.41 -18.78
CA ASN A 155 1.20 3.63 -18.62
C ASN A 155 0.10 3.80 -19.68
N ILE A 156 0.22 3.13 -20.84
CA ILE A 156 -0.82 3.21 -21.88
C ILE A 156 -1.92 2.17 -21.67
N ALA A 157 -1.78 1.22 -20.74
CA ALA A 157 -2.84 0.27 -20.42
C ALA A 157 -4.13 0.98 -20.02
N TYR A 158 -3.99 1.98 -19.13
CA TYR A 158 -5.14 2.78 -18.69
C TYR A 158 -5.81 3.54 -19.86
N ALA A 159 -5.01 4.15 -20.74
CA ALA A 159 -5.53 4.88 -21.91
C ALA A 159 -6.28 3.98 -22.90
N TYR A 160 -5.92 2.69 -22.99
CA TYR A 160 -6.49 1.76 -23.95
C TYR A 160 -7.69 0.96 -23.43
N GLY A 161 -7.80 0.74 -22.15
CA GLY A 161 -8.86 -0.09 -21.59
C GLY A 161 -9.20 0.24 -20.15
N GLY A 162 -8.87 1.47 -19.71
CA GLY A 162 -9.20 1.94 -18.37
C GLY A 162 -8.56 1.09 -17.26
N ARG A 163 -9.23 1.10 -16.12
CA ARG A 163 -8.84 0.32 -14.95
C ARG A 163 -8.75 -1.19 -15.23
N ASP A 164 -9.69 -1.72 -16.02
CA ASP A 164 -9.80 -3.16 -16.23
C ASP A 164 -8.58 -3.71 -16.98
N LEU A 165 -8.11 -3.01 -18.02
CA LEU A 165 -6.89 -3.40 -18.72
C LEU A 165 -5.64 -3.18 -17.86
N LEU A 166 -5.60 -2.12 -17.04
CA LEU A 166 -4.47 -1.90 -16.14
C LEU A 166 -4.40 -3.02 -15.07
N ALA A 167 -5.51 -3.35 -14.43
CA ALA A 167 -5.59 -4.45 -13.44
C ALA A 167 -5.18 -5.78 -14.07
N LEU A 168 -5.71 -6.11 -15.27
CA LEU A 168 -5.33 -7.32 -16.00
C LEU A 168 -3.85 -7.32 -16.39
N THR A 169 -3.29 -6.15 -16.70
CA THR A 169 -1.85 -5.99 -17.00
C THR A 169 -0.98 -6.25 -15.76
N LEU A 170 -1.40 -5.75 -14.59
CA LEU A 170 -0.72 -6.00 -13.32
C LEU A 170 -0.78 -7.48 -12.94
N LEU A 171 -1.94 -8.11 -13.09
CA LEU A 171 -2.11 -9.54 -12.81
C LEU A 171 -1.23 -10.39 -13.76
N TYR A 172 -1.25 -10.14 -15.08
CA TYR A 172 -0.47 -10.90 -16.04
C TYR A 172 1.04 -10.81 -15.80
N ASN A 173 1.55 -9.59 -15.62
CA ASN A 173 3.00 -9.37 -15.61
C ASN A 173 3.63 -9.48 -14.22
N PHE A 174 2.85 -9.25 -13.16
CA PHE A 174 3.34 -9.14 -11.79
C PHE A 174 2.56 -9.99 -10.77
N GLY A 175 1.49 -10.68 -11.21
CA GLY A 175 0.69 -11.53 -10.34
C GLY A 175 -0.15 -10.77 -9.30
N VAL A 176 -0.30 -9.46 -9.46
CA VAL A 176 -1.01 -8.59 -8.52
C VAL A 176 -2.48 -8.53 -8.88
N GLU A 177 -3.34 -8.96 -7.99
CA GLU A 177 -4.78 -8.73 -8.05
C GLU A 177 -5.08 -7.35 -7.46
N VAL A 178 -5.98 -6.61 -8.11
CA VAL A 178 -6.40 -5.26 -7.70
C VAL A 178 -7.88 -5.31 -7.36
N ASP A 179 -8.23 -4.97 -6.11
CA ASP A 179 -9.60 -4.99 -5.62
C ASP A 179 -10.34 -3.70 -5.96
N TYR A 180 -9.67 -2.55 -5.76
CA TYR A 180 -10.22 -1.22 -5.99
C TYR A 180 -9.24 -0.31 -6.71
N TYR A 181 -9.78 0.77 -7.28
CA TYR A 181 -8.95 1.83 -7.84
C TYR A 181 -9.34 3.20 -7.26
N ALA A 182 -8.39 4.12 -7.29
CA ALA A 182 -8.59 5.54 -7.03
C ALA A 182 -7.83 6.35 -8.08
N GLN A 183 -8.55 7.09 -8.92
CA GLN A 183 -7.95 7.91 -9.97
C GLN A 183 -8.11 9.38 -9.65
N VAL A 184 -7.04 10.12 -9.82
CA VAL A 184 -7.02 11.57 -9.73
C VAL A 184 -6.32 12.18 -10.94
N ASN A 185 -6.84 13.28 -11.44
CA ASN A 185 -6.15 14.14 -12.39
C ASN A 185 -5.45 15.29 -11.67
N PHE A 186 -4.71 16.14 -12.38
CA PHE A 186 -3.98 17.24 -11.77
C PHE A 186 -4.87 18.25 -11.06
N ALA A 187 -6.01 18.62 -11.67
CA ALA A 187 -6.93 19.59 -11.08
C ALA A 187 -7.59 19.01 -9.82
N SER A 188 -8.09 17.77 -9.90
CA SER A 188 -8.68 17.06 -8.75
C SER A 188 -7.65 16.84 -7.64
N PHE A 189 -6.39 16.55 -7.97
CA PHE A 189 -5.32 16.41 -6.98
C PHE A 189 -5.09 17.72 -6.22
N GLU A 190 -4.97 18.85 -6.93
CA GLU A 190 -4.83 20.16 -6.29
C GLU A 190 -6.01 20.45 -5.36
N GLU A 191 -7.25 20.22 -5.84
CA GLU A 191 -8.47 20.44 -5.07
C GLU A 191 -8.56 19.54 -3.82
N VAL A 192 -8.16 18.25 -3.92
CA VAL A 192 -8.11 17.35 -2.75
C VAL A 192 -7.16 17.90 -1.69
N VAL A 193 -5.95 18.28 -2.07
CA VAL A 193 -4.96 18.82 -1.13
C VAL A 193 -5.44 20.14 -0.50
N ASP A 194 -6.00 21.04 -1.30
CA ASP A 194 -6.50 22.33 -0.80
C ASP A 194 -7.72 22.18 0.11
N THR A 195 -8.61 21.22 -0.17
CA THR A 195 -9.76 20.90 0.68
C THR A 195 -9.33 20.36 2.05
N LEU A 196 -8.21 19.65 2.11
CA LEU A 196 -7.59 19.23 3.38
C LEU A 196 -6.94 20.39 4.15
N GLY A 197 -6.88 21.59 3.56
CA GLY A 197 -6.17 22.74 4.12
C GLY A 197 -4.65 22.64 3.94
N GLY A 198 -4.20 21.94 2.91
CA GLY A 198 -2.80 21.62 2.66
C GLY A 198 -2.34 20.37 3.41
N ILE A 199 -1.16 19.89 3.03
CA ILE A 199 -0.52 18.69 3.60
C ILE A 199 0.90 19.00 4.09
N ASP A 200 1.34 18.29 5.12
CA ASP A 200 2.69 18.41 5.67
C ASP A 200 3.54 17.23 5.16
N VAL A 201 4.44 17.52 4.20
CA VAL A 201 5.28 16.53 3.52
C VAL A 201 6.66 16.51 4.17
N GLU A 202 7.06 15.36 4.67
CA GLU A 202 8.42 15.10 5.14
C GLU A 202 9.30 14.73 3.95
N VAL A 203 10.29 15.59 3.64
CA VAL A 203 11.17 15.43 2.48
C VAL A 203 12.35 14.53 2.83
N GLU A 204 12.44 13.36 2.20
CA GLU A 204 13.56 12.43 2.44
C GLU A 204 14.83 12.87 1.73
N GLN A 205 14.71 13.30 0.49
CA GLN A 205 15.86 13.71 -0.33
C GLN A 205 15.74 15.18 -0.71
N GLY A 206 16.70 16.00 -0.25
CA GLY A 206 16.75 17.41 -0.59
C GLY A 206 17.10 17.62 -2.06
N PHE A 207 16.47 18.61 -2.69
CA PHE A 207 16.76 19.02 -4.07
C PHE A 207 16.31 20.45 -4.33
N THR A 208 16.81 21.02 -5.44
CA THR A 208 16.33 22.30 -5.98
C THR A 208 15.92 22.11 -7.42
N ASP A 209 14.70 22.45 -7.77
CA ASP A 209 14.16 22.31 -9.13
C ASP A 209 13.15 23.44 -9.42
N VAL A 210 12.71 23.51 -10.67
CA VAL A 210 11.80 24.53 -11.18
C VAL A 210 10.52 23.89 -11.70
N CYS A 211 9.37 24.37 -11.21
CA CYS A 211 8.04 24.09 -11.75
C CYS A 211 7.44 25.39 -12.29
N ASN A 212 6.62 26.09 -11.53
CA ASN A 212 6.15 27.46 -11.83
C ASN A 212 7.08 28.55 -11.24
N ARG A 213 7.88 28.18 -10.24
CA ARG A 213 8.96 28.96 -9.63
C ARG A 213 10.07 27.98 -9.18
N THR A 214 11.15 28.51 -8.67
CA THR A 214 12.22 27.69 -8.06
C THR A 214 11.78 27.25 -6.68
N TYR A 215 11.88 25.95 -6.43
CA TYR A 215 11.67 25.33 -5.13
C TYR A 215 12.96 24.72 -4.64
N SER A 216 13.23 24.86 -3.35
CA SER A 216 14.39 24.26 -2.68
C SER A 216 13.94 23.54 -1.43
N TYR A 217 14.18 22.25 -1.36
CA TYR A 217 13.82 21.38 -0.26
C TYR A 217 15.09 20.80 0.39
N GLN A 218 15.05 20.70 1.72
CA GLN A 218 16.13 20.10 2.49
C GLN A 218 15.69 18.74 3.02
N SER A 219 16.59 17.75 2.95
CA SER A 219 16.35 16.42 3.50
C SER A 219 16.04 16.45 5.00
N GLY A 220 15.10 15.62 5.45
CA GLY A 220 14.70 15.51 6.85
C GLY A 220 13.88 16.69 7.37
N ARG A 221 13.35 17.54 6.49
CA ARG A 221 12.46 18.64 6.87
C ARG A 221 11.05 18.43 6.37
N THR A 222 10.10 18.86 7.18
CA THR A 222 8.68 18.89 6.83
C THR A 222 8.32 20.24 6.22
N TYR A 223 7.59 20.21 5.11
CA TYR A 223 7.10 21.39 4.41
C TYR A 223 5.59 21.33 4.28
N HIS A 224 4.92 22.42 4.69
CA HIS A 224 3.51 22.57 4.40
C HIS A 224 3.33 22.94 2.92
N MET A 225 2.49 22.19 2.21
CA MET A 225 2.25 22.33 0.77
C MET A 225 0.75 22.48 0.50
N ASP A 226 0.37 23.51 -0.24
CA ASP A 226 -0.92 23.61 -0.92
C ASP A 226 -0.97 22.67 -2.14
N GLY A 227 -2.12 22.56 -2.80
CA GLY A 227 -2.32 21.66 -3.93
C GLY A 227 -1.33 21.88 -5.06
N LEU A 228 -1.13 23.13 -5.48
CA LEU A 228 -0.19 23.47 -6.54
C LEU A 228 1.27 23.15 -6.17
N THR A 229 1.67 23.43 -4.94
CA THR A 229 3.02 23.14 -4.46
C THR A 229 3.27 21.64 -4.39
N ALA A 230 2.30 20.87 -3.87
CA ALA A 230 2.35 19.41 -3.81
C ALA A 230 2.40 18.79 -5.21
N LEU A 231 1.59 19.29 -6.17
CA LEU A 231 1.64 18.85 -7.56
C LEU A 231 3.00 19.13 -8.21
N CYS A 232 3.54 20.35 -8.01
CA CYS A 232 4.86 20.69 -8.46
C CYS A 232 5.94 19.79 -7.86
N TYR A 233 5.86 19.50 -6.55
CA TYR A 233 6.79 18.62 -5.84
C TYR A 233 6.88 17.23 -6.47
N VAL A 234 5.75 16.61 -6.77
CA VAL A 234 5.71 15.29 -7.43
C VAL A 234 6.19 15.36 -8.89
N ARG A 235 5.92 16.46 -9.61
CA ARG A 235 6.22 16.56 -11.06
C ARG A 235 7.66 16.95 -11.40
N MET A 236 8.41 17.53 -10.47
CA MET A 236 9.79 17.93 -10.71
C MET A 236 10.70 16.75 -11.06
N ARG A 237 11.60 16.90 -12.06
CA ARG A 237 12.45 15.82 -12.57
C ARG A 237 13.88 16.23 -12.88
N ARG A 238 14.13 17.52 -13.22
CA ARG A 238 15.42 17.94 -13.83
C ARG A 238 16.60 17.78 -12.89
N ASN A 239 16.47 18.28 -11.66
CA ASN A 239 17.55 18.27 -10.66
C ASN A 239 17.17 17.46 -9.42
N SER A 240 16.19 16.57 -9.53
CA SER A 240 15.53 15.93 -8.41
C SER A 240 15.64 14.40 -8.41
N GLY A 241 16.68 13.83 -9.01
CA GLY A 241 16.96 12.40 -8.98
C GLY A 241 16.19 11.53 -10.00
N GLY A 242 15.57 12.16 -11.02
CA GLY A 242 14.91 11.44 -12.12
C GLY A 242 13.56 10.80 -11.76
N ASP A 243 13.20 9.74 -12.49
CA ASP A 243 11.87 9.14 -12.39
C ASP A 243 11.66 8.34 -11.09
N PHE A 244 12.67 7.61 -10.61
CA PHE A 244 12.56 6.88 -9.35
C PHE A 244 12.40 7.81 -8.14
N ALA A 245 13.13 8.92 -8.09
CA ALA A 245 12.95 9.92 -7.03
C ALA A 245 11.54 10.56 -7.08
N ARG A 246 10.93 10.65 -8.27
CA ARG A 246 9.53 11.05 -8.43
C ARG A 246 8.58 10.06 -7.75
N HIS A 247 8.81 8.76 -7.88
CA HIS A 247 8.00 7.74 -7.20
C HIS A 247 8.09 7.85 -5.68
N VAL A 248 9.28 8.09 -5.14
CA VAL A 248 9.48 8.33 -3.70
C VAL A 248 8.67 9.55 -3.26
N ARG A 249 8.79 10.68 -3.98
CA ARG A 249 8.01 11.91 -3.66
C ARG A 249 6.50 11.71 -3.77
N ALA A 250 6.05 10.92 -4.72
CA ALA A 250 4.62 10.59 -4.83
C ALA A 250 4.13 9.79 -3.62
N GLN A 251 4.93 8.85 -3.12
CA GLN A 251 4.62 8.12 -1.89
C GLN A 251 4.67 9.02 -0.65
N GLU A 252 5.63 9.97 -0.55
CA GLU A 252 5.69 10.95 0.53
C GLU A 252 4.42 11.83 0.56
N VAL A 253 3.97 12.29 -0.60
CA VAL A 253 2.74 13.09 -0.73
C VAL A 253 1.50 12.25 -0.43
N LEU A 254 1.39 11.02 -0.94
CA LEU A 254 0.28 10.12 -0.65
C LEU A 254 0.19 9.84 0.84
N LEU A 255 1.33 9.61 1.50
CA LEU A 255 1.40 9.42 2.94
C LEU A 255 0.97 10.67 3.72
N ALA A 256 1.37 11.87 3.27
CA ALA A 256 0.97 13.13 3.88
C ALA A 256 -0.55 13.39 3.75
N ILE A 257 -1.15 13.08 2.59
CA ILE A 257 -2.60 13.11 2.37
C ILE A 257 -3.28 12.14 3.33
N PHE A 258 -2.80 10.90 3.39
CA PHE A 258 -3.36 9.88 4.28
C PHE A 258 -3.30 10.31 5.74
N ARG A 259 -2.13 10.74 6.24
CA ARG A 259 -1.97 11.25 7.62
C ARG A 259 -2.93 12.39 7.94
N LYS A 260 -3.14 13.29 6.98
CA LYS A 260 -4.07 14.41 7.15
C LYS A 260 -5.53 13.94 7.22
N ALA A 261 -5.91 13.01 6.34
CA ALA A 261 -7.26 12.46 6.27
C ALA A 261 -7.64 11.62 7.50
N ILE A 262 -6.69 10.84 8.06
CA ILE A 262 -6.93 9.98 9.23
C ILE A 262 -6.69 10.66 10.57
N SER A 263 -6.39 11.97 10.60
CA SER A 263 -6.34 12.71 11.86
C SER A 263 -7.62 12.48 12.68
N LEU A 264 -7.55 12.62 14.01
CA LEU A 264 -8.70 12.33 14.89
C LEU A 264 -10.01 12.99 14.45
N GLU A 265 -9.93 14.16 13.84
CA GLU A 265 -11.10 14.83 13.26
C GLU A 265 -11.57 14.18 11.95
N GLY A 266 -10.64 13.65 11.14
CA GLY A 266 -10.95 13.01 9.85
C GLY A 266 -11.75 11.74 10.01
N LEU A 267 -11.37 10.84 10.91
CA LEU A 267 -12.06 9.56 11.12
C LEU A 267 -13.50 9.74 11.62
N THR A 268 -13.75 10.72 12.47
CA THR A 268 -15.12 11.03 12.96
C THR A 268 -16.01 11.65 11.88
N ARG A 269 -15.41 12.24 10.84
CA ARG A 269 -16.07 12.89 9.71
C ARG A 269 -15.97 12.09 8.41
N LEU A 270 -15.57 10.81 8.49
CA LEU A 270 -15.37 9.96 7.32
C LEU A 270 -16.55 9.99 6.31
N PRO A 271 -17.84 9.91 6.71
CA PRO A 271 -18.94 9.99 5.75
C PRO A 271 -19.03 11.33 5.00
N GLU A 272 -18.73 12.45 5.68
CA GLU A 272 -18.73 13.79 5.06
C GLU A 272 -17.54 13.93 4.10
N LEU A 273 -16.36 13.50 4.53
CA LEU A 273 -15.16 13.48 3.70
C LEU A 273 -15.35 12.59 2.47
N TYR A 274 -15.93 11.40 2.65
CA TYR A 274 -16.23 10.51 1.54
C TYR A 274 -17.11 11.18 0.47
N GLN A 275 -18.22 11.81 0.87
CA GLN A 275 -19.09 12.50 -0.08
C GLN A 275 -18.39 13.66 -0.80
N GLN A 276 -17.48 14.36 -0.13
CA GLN A 276 -16.74 15.48 -0.67
C GLN A 276 -15.69 15.00 -1.70
N TYR A 277 -14.94 13.95 -1.34
CA TYR A 277 -13.86 13.45 -2.18
C TYR A 277 -14.32 12.58 -3.35
N THR A 278 -15.46 11.90 -3.28
CA THR A 278 -16.01 11.15 -4.44
C THR A 278 -16.39 12.04 -5.62
N GLN A 279 -16.44 13.34 -5.45
CA GLN A 279 -16.59 14.30 -6.56
C GLN A 279 -15.27 14.65 -7.24
N MET A 280 -14.14 14.45 -6.55
CA MET A 280 -12.78 14.81 -6.99
C MET A 280 -11.97 13.58 -7.39
N VAL A 281 -12.25 12.43 -6.77
CA VAL A 281 -11.53 11.15 -6.97
C VAL A 281 -12.50 10.16 -7.61
N GLU A 282 -12.14 9.66 -8.79
CA GLU A 282 -12.88 8.56 -9.41
C GLU A 282 -12.47 7.24 -8.77
N THR A 283 -13.41 6.53 -8.13
CA THR A 283 -13.16 5.27 -7.45
C THR A 283 -14.37 4.35 -7.49
N ASP A 284 -14.15 3.04 -7.46
CA ASP A 284 -15.19 2.02 -7.27
C ASP A 284 -15.34 1.58 -5.82
N MET A 285 -14.50 2.11 -4.90
CA MET A 285 -14.55 1.80 -3.48
C MET A 285 -15.66 2.58 -2.80
N GLY A 286 -16.68 1.88 -2.29
CA GLY A 286 -17.77 2.48 -1.53
C GLY A 286 -17.40 2.79 -0.09
N LEU A 287 -18.23 3.59 0.58
CA LEU A 287 -18.03 3.88 2.01
C LEU A 287 -18.07 2.59 2.85
N SER A 288 -18.93 1.62 2.49
CA SER A 288 -19.02 0.32 3.14
C SER A 288 -17.70 -0.45 3.10
N ASP A 289 -16.95 -0.30 2.01
CA ASP A 289 -15.67 -1.00 1.79
C ASP A 289 -14.53 -0.34 2.56
N MET A 290 -14.64 0.96 2.83
CA MET A 290 -13.68 1.73 3.64
C MET A 290 -13.82 1.49 5.14
N LEU A 291 -15.05 1.23 5.63
CA LEU A 291 -15.31 1.09 7.07
C LEU A 291 -14.48 -0.02 7.75
N PRO A 292 -14.32 -1.22 7.15
CA PRO A 292 -13.46 -2.26 7.72
C PRO A 292 -11.99 -1.88 7.83
N LEU A 293 -11.53 -0.90 7.04
CA LEU A 293 -10.13 -0.44 7.03
C LEU A 293 -9.83 0.66 8.08
N VAL A 294 -10.87 1.24 8.70
CA VAL A 294 -10.71 2.28 9.72
C VAL A 294 -9.83 1.85 10.91
N PRO A 295 -9.93 0.62 11.45
CA PRO A 295 -9.02 0.17 12.51
C PRO A 295 -7.55 0.18 12.10
N VAL A 296 -7.23 -0.24 10.86
CA VAL A 296 -5.86 -0.21 10.33
C VAL A 296 -5.40 1.24 10.18
N ALA A 297 -6.25 2.10 9.61
CA ALA A 297 -5.94 3.52 9.48
C ALA A 297 -5.61 4.16 10.85
N ALA A 298 -6.37 3.82 11.91
CA ALA A 298 -6.11 4.30 13.26
C ALA A 298 -4.79 3.76 13.84
N GLN A 299 -4.44 2.52 13.60
CA GLN A 299 -3.15 1.93 14.01
C GLN A 299 -1.97 2.61 13.32
N VAL A 300 -2.06 2.78 12.01
CA VAL A 300 -1.03 3.45 11.20
C VAL A 300 -0.88 4.93 11.58
N ALA A 301 -1.98 5.61 11.97
CA ALA A 301 -1.93 6.97 12.48
C ALA A 301 -1.12 7.10 13.78
N GLN A 302 -1.18 6.08 14.65
CA GLN A 302 -0.44 6.02 15.91
C GLN A 302 1.00 5.56 15.73
N ASP A 303 1.25 4.66 14.77
CA ASP A 303 2.56 4.09 14.48
C ASP A 303 2.85 4.10 12.97
N PRO A 304 3.44 5.21 12.46
CA PRO A 304 3.77 5.33 11.04
C PRO A 304 4.80 4.31 10.54
N THR A 305 5.50 3.58 11.41
CA THR A 305 6.44 2.52 11.00
C THR A 305 5.73 1.30 10.42
N ARG A 306 4.41 1.21 10.57
CA ARG A 306 3.54 0.21 9.94
C ARG A 306 3.29 0.46 8.45
N ILE A 307 3.84 1.55 7.90
CA ILE A 307 3.80 1.82 6.47
C ILE A 307 5.15 1.49 5.86
N GLU A 308 5.17 0.53 4.97
CA GLU A 308 6.33 0.16 4.18
C GLU A 308 6.24 0.72 2.77
N ARG A 309 7.38 1.08 2.17
CA ARG A 309 7.42 1.72 0.86
C ARG A 309 8.40 1.04 -0.06
N TYR A 310 7.95 0.66 -1.23
CA TYR A 310 8.70 -0.11 -2.21
C TYR A 310 8.73 0.59 -3.56
N THR A 311 9.87 0.50 -4.23
CA THR A 311 10.08 0.93 -5.61
C THR A 311 10.87 -0.13 -6.34
N PHE A 312 10.84 -0.14 -7.67
CA PHE A 312 11.62 -1.09 -8.49
C PHE A 312 13.03 -0.58 -8.82
N ALA A 313 13.61 0.24 -7.95
CA ALA A 313 14.99 0.72 -8.10
C ALA A 313 15.96 -0.47 -8.12
N GLY A 314 16.81 -0.54 -9.17
CA GLY A 314 17.73 -1.66 -9.37
C GLY A 314 17.11 -2.93 -9.96
N MET A 315 15.78 -3.00 -10.13
CA MET A 315 15.06 -4.13 -10.71
C MET A 315 14.58 -3.88 -12.14
N THR A 316 15.09 -2.85 -12.79
CA THR A 316 14.75 -2.48 -14.17
C THR A 316 15.99 -2.09 -14.94
N SER A 317 16.00 -2.35 -16.25
CA SER A 317 17.08 -1.98 -17.17
C SER A 317 16.55 -1.07 -18.28
N PRO A 318 17.23 0.05 -18.61
CA PRO A 318 16.87 0.87 -19.75
C PRO A 318 17.03 0.08 -21.05
N TRP A 319 16.06 0.17 -21.95
CA TRP A 319 16.10 -0.45 -23.26
C TRP A 319 15.41 0.41 -24.31
N THR A 320 15.82 0.24 -25.57
CA THR A 320 15.18 0.89 -26.71
C THR A 320 14.45 -0.15 -27.54
N THR A 321 13.16 0.02 -27.70
CA THR A 321 12.32 -0.89 -28.53
C THR A 321 12.75 -0.85 -30.01
N PRO A 322 12.41 -1.88 -30.82
CA PRO A 322 12.65 -1.85 -32.25
C PRO A 322 12.04 -0.61 -32.96
N GLY A 323 10.97 -0.03 -32.40
CA GLY A 323 10.34 1.21 -32.86
C GLY A 323 11.00 2.50 -32.36
N GLY A 324 12.15 2.43 -31.64
CA GLY A 324 12.89 3.58 -31.14
C GLY A 324 12.37 4.18 -29.82
N GLY A 325 11.37 3.55 -29.18
CA GLY A 325 10.84 4.00 -27.88
C GLY A 325 11.77 3.63 -26.73
N SER A 326 12.08 4.60 -25.85
CA SER A 326 12.79 4.32 -24.59
C SER A 326 11.84 3.72 -23.55
N VAL A 327 12.24 2.61 -22.93
CA VAL A 327 11.44 1.83 -21.98
C VAL A 327 12.33 1.27 -20.87
N LEU A 328 11.70 0.69 -19.85
CA LEU A 328 12.34 -0.05 -18.77
C LEU A 328 11.95 -1.53 -18.88
N LEU A 329 12.92 -2.41 -19.08
CA LEU A 329 12.71 -3.85 -18.99
C LEU A 329 12.66 -4.26 -17.53
N PRO A 330 11.56 -4.89 -17.06
CA PRO A 330 11.47 -5.37 -15.68
C PRO A 330 12.30 -6.63 -15.47
N ASP A 331 13.05 -6.71 -14.39
CA ASP A 331 13.50 -7.95 -13.80
C ASP A 331 12.32 -8.58 -13.06
N ARG A 332 11.58 -9.43 -13.77
CA ARG A 332 10.31 -9.97 -13.27
C ARG A 332 10.49 -10.85 -12.02
N GLU A 333 11.61 -11.55 -11.93
CA GLU A 333 11.90 -12.44 -10.81
C GLU A 333 12.18 -11.64 -9.53
N ALA A 334 13.02 -10.61 -9.64
CA ALA A 334 13.29 -9.70 -8.53
C ALA A 334 12.05 -8.92 -8.10
N ILE A 335 11.23 -8.45 -9.06
CA ILE A 335 9.98 -7.73 -8.76
C ILE A 335 8.97 -8.66 -8.08
N LEU A 336 8.83 -9.92 -8.52
CA LEU A 336 7.93 -10.88 -7.86
C LEU A 336 8.35 -11.15 -6.43
N ALA A 337 9.65 -11.35 -6.17
CA ALA A 337 10.17 -11.55 -4.82
C ALA A 337 9.88 -10.35 -3.92
N LEU A 338 10.01 -9.11 -4.44
CA LEU A 338 9.65 -7.90 -3.72
C LEU A 338 8.14 -7.84 -3.42
N LEU A 339 7.29 -8.17 -4.41
CA LEU A 339 5.84 -8.14 -4.24
C LEU A 339 5.35 -9.19 -3.24
N GLU A 340 6.00 -10.36 -3.18
CA GLU A 340 5.70 -11.37 -2.15
C GLU A 340 5.99 -10.87 -0.73
N VAL A 341 6.98 -10.00 -0.57
CA VAL A 341 7.25 -9.35 0.73
C VAL A 341 6.27 -8.22 0.97
N ALA A 342 5.99 -7.41 -0.05
CA ALA A 342 5.16 -6.21 0.10
C ALA A 342 3.67 -6.51 0.31
N LEU A 343 3.16 -7.67 -0.14
CA LEU A 343 1.74 -8.02 -0.05
C LEU A 343 1.43 -8.99 1.11
N ASN A 344 2.43 -9.48 1.82
CA ASN A 344 2.29 -10.28 3.03
C ASN A 344 2.57 -9.45 4.27
#